data_fe8cf22cc487c80f0214de5392949643
#
_entry.id   fe8cf22cc487c80f0214de5392949643
#
_cell.length_a   1.000
_cell.length_b   1.000
_cell.length_c   1.000
_cell.angle_alpha   90.00
_cell.angle_beta   90.00
_cell.angle_gamma   90.00
#
_symmetry.space_group_name_H-M   'P 1'
#
loop_
_entity.id
_entity.type
_entity.pdbx_description
1 polymer ?
#
loop_
_entity_poly.entity_id
_entity_poly.type
_entity_poly.pdbx_seq_one_letter_code
_entity_poly.pdbx_strand_id
1 'polypeptide(L)'
;MGCIENNGESIAILAWFHELYPPQNKHLLDAILKNGCAISENIFKPIKNARFEFLHRDELIASLSDVVVVVESKSKGGSKYTADEAKKNKIPIIKCKTETDDSKLIEGHKIFIANGAYEATSPEQVIELISELKKENITHFQEKIDDYIISKRN
;
A
#
# COMPACT_ATOMS: atom_id res chain seq x y z
N MET A 1 -11.90 -2.12 -9.02
CA MET A 1 -13.35 -2.41 -9.21
C MET A 1 -13.99 -2.89 -7.90
N GLY A 2 -13.54 -3.97 -7.26
CA GLY A 2 -14.22 -4.57 -6.11
C GLY A 2 -14.61 -3.61 -4.98
N CYS A 3 -13.76 -2.63 -4.62
CA CYS A 3 -14.08 -1.62 -3.63
C CYS A 3 -15.27 -0.74 -4.08
N ILE A 4 -15.24 -0.26 -5.33
CA ILE A 4 -16.28 0.61 -5.89
C ILE A 4 -17.62 -0.14 -6.03
N GLU A 5 -17.58 -1.38 -6.49
CA GLU A 5 -18.78 -2.23 -6.67
C GLU A 5 -19.48 -2.55 -5.34
N ASN A 6 -18.73 -2.48 -4.24
CA ASN A 6 -19.27 -2.66 -2.89
C ASN A 6 -19.44 -1.33 -2.11
N ASN A 7 -19.56 -0.21 -2.81
CA ASN A 7 -19.74 1.14 -2.24
C ASN A 7 -18.63 1.57 -1.27
N GLY A 8 -17.42 1.01 -1.41
CA GLY A 8 -16.27 1.40 -0.62
C GLY A 8 -15.63 2.69 -1.15
N GLU A 9 -14.94 3.40 -0.29
CA GLU A 9 -14.15 4.57 -0.63
C GLU A 9 -12.79 4.16 -1.17
N SER A 10 -12.31 4.85 -2.21
CA SER A 10 -11.00 4.59 -2.81
C SER A 10 -10.22 5.88 -3.01
N ILE A 11 -8.93 5.82 -2.78
CA ILE A 11 -7.99 6.89 -3.09
C ILE A 11 -7.07 6.40 -4.21
N ALA A 12 -7.09 7.09 -5.35
CA ALA A 12 -6.16 6.82 -6.44
C ALA A 12 -4.88 7.64 -6.24
N ILE A 13 -3.75 6.99 -6.04
CA ILE A 13 -2.45 7.65 -5.98
C ILE A 13 -1.81 7.58 -7.35
N LEU A 14 -1.64 8.74 -7.99
CA LEU A 14 -1.18 8.89 -9.36
C LEU A 14 0.28 9.37 -9.37
N ALA A 15 1.05 8.90 -10.36
CA ALA A 15 2.40 9.39 -10.57
C ALA A 15 2.42 10.88 -11.00
N TRP A 16 1.35 11.32 -11.69
CA TRP A 16 1.14 12.71 -12.14
C TRP A 16 -0.33 12.95 -12.51
N PHE A 17 -0.73 14.24 -12.63
CA PHE A 17 -2.11 14.61 -12.98
C PHE A 17 -2.29 15.09 -14.42
N HIS A 18 -1.25 15.57 -15.10
CA HIS A 18 -1.40 16.22 -16.41
C HIS A 18 -1.84 15.26 -17.52
N GLU A 19 -1.58 13.97 -17.36
CA GLU A 19 -2.01 12.91 -18.27
C GLU A 19 -2.26 11.63 -17.50
N LEU A 20 -3.43 11.04 -17.67
CA LEU A 20 -3.73 9.76 -17.01
C LEU A 20 -2.98 8.62 -17.68
N TYR A 21 -2.20 7.88 -16.91
CA TYR A 21 -1.49 6.69 -17.37
C TYR A 21 -1.82 5.46 -16.51
N PRO A 22 -2.21 4.33 -17.11
CA PRO A 22 -2.52 4.15 -18.54
C PRO A 22 -3.88 4.77 -18.89
N PRO A 23 -4.05 5.35 -20.09
CA PRO A 23 -5.25 6.10 -20.46
C PRO A 23 -6.53 5.25 -20.45
N GLN A 24 -6.40 3.94 -20.61
CA GLN A 24 -7.52 2.98 -20.55
C GLN A 24 -8.23 2.99 -19.18
N ASN A 25 -7.54 3.42 -18.12
CA ASN A 25 -8.07 3.46 -16.75
C ASN A 25 -8.90 4.71 -16.43
N LYS A 26 -9.20 5.55 -17.44
CA LYS A 26 -10.01 6.75 -17.24
C LYS A 26 -11.36 6.45 -16.57
N HIS A 27 -12.04 5.40 -17.02
CA HIS A 27 -13.33 4.97 -16.44
C HIS A 27 -13.22 4.59 -14.96
N LEU A 28 -12.08 4.03 -14.54
CA LEU A 28 -11.82 3.71 -13.13
C LEU A 28 -11.60 4.98 -12.30
N LEU A 29 -10.84 5.93 -12.82
CA LEU A 29 -10.64 7.22 -12.16
C LEU A 29 -11.97 7.96 -12.00
N ASP A 30 -12.77 8.05 -13.08
CA ASP A 30 -14.08 8.67 -13.05
C ASP A 30 -15.02 7.99 -12.03
N ALA A 31 -14.92 6.68 -11.86
CA ALA A 31 -15.67 5.93 -10.85
C ALA A 31 -15.18 6.21 -9.42
N ILE A 32 -13.86 6.25 -9.20
CA ILE A 32 -13.25 6.58 -7.91
C ILE A 32 -13.67 7.98 -7.45
N LEU A 33 -13.62 8.97 -8.34
CA LEU A 33 -13.92 10.35 -8.02
C LEU A 33 -15.39 10.62 -7.61
N LYS A 34 -16.29 9.65 -7.78
CA LYS A 34 -17.67 9.76 -7.29
C LYS A 34 -17.80 9.64 -5.77
N ASN A 35 -16.93 8.84 -5.14
CA ASN A 35 -16.98 8.53 -3.70
C ASN A 35 -15.59 8.42 -3.07
N GLY A 36 -14.62 9.09 -3.65
CA GLY A 36 -13.23 9.08 -3.19
C GLY A 36 -12.46 10.22 -3.83
N CYS A 37 -11.15 10.09 -3.91
CA CYS A 37 -10.30 11.13 -4.48
C CYS A 37 -9.11 10.56 -5.26
N ALA A 38 -8.42 11.46 -5.96
CA ALA A 38 -7.11 11.18 -6.55
C ALA A 38 -6.10 12.17 -5.98
N ILE A 39 -4.90 11.68 -5.67
CA ILE A 39 -3.79 12.47 -5.17
C ILE A 39 -2.52 12.22 -5.97
N SER A 40 -1.66 13.22 -6.06
CA SER A 40 -0.33 13.12 -6.65
C SER A 40 0.55 14.24 -6.12
N GLU A 41 1.84 13.98 -5.95
CA GLU A 41 2.83 15.01 -5.65
C GLU A 41 3.27 15.78 -6.91
N ASN A 42 3.04 15.21 -8.09
CA ASN A 42 3.49 15.75 -9.37
C ASN A 42 2.31 16.30 -10.20
N ILE A 43 1.91 17.53 -9.92
CA ILE A 43 0.72 18.14 -10.53
C ILE A 43 1.01 18.77 -11.89
N PHE A 44 2.12 19.48 -12.03
CA PHE A 44 2.39 20.37 -13.18
C PHE A 44 3.75 20.18 -13.83
N LYS A 45 4.57 19.25 -13.40
CA LYS A 45 5.92 19.06 -13.92
C LYS A 45 5.90 18.20 -15.19
N PRO A 46 6.62 18.59 -16.24
CA PRO A 46 6.86 17.68 -17.37
C PRO A 46 7.61 16.43 -16.87
N ILE A 47 7.18 15.26 -17.30
CA ILE A 47 7.81 13.99 -16.94
C ILE A 47 9.17 13.92 -17.62
N LYS A 48 10.24 14.09 -16.83
CA LYS A 48 11.61 13.89 -17.32
C LYS A 48 12.00 12.40 -17.33
N ASN A 49 11.50 11.64 -16.36
CA ASN A 49 11.77 10.21 -16.23
C ASN A 49 10.59 9.51 -15.55
N ALA A 50 9.71 8.92 -16.34
CA ALA A 50 8.50 8.26 -15.87
C ALA A 50 8.77 7.16 -14.81
N ARG A 51 9.91 6.47 -14.89
CA ARG A 51 10.27 5.44 -13.91
C ARG A 51 10.44 5.99 -12.49
N PHE A 52 11.06 7.15 -12.35
CA PHE A 52 11.22 7.79 -11.05
C PHE A 52 9.87 8.23 -10.48
N GLU A 53 9.00 8.79 -11.30
CA GLU A 53 7.67 9.23 -10.85
C GLU A 53 6.82 8.03 -10.37
N PHE A 54 6.94 6.87 -11.00
CA PHE A 54 6.28 5.65 -10.51
C PHE A 54 6.86 5.18 -9.18
N LEU A 55 8.16 5.27 -8.96
CA LEU A 55 8.78 4.92 -7.68
C LEU A 55 8.34 5.89 -6.56
N HIS A 56 8.35 7.20 -6.82
CA HIS A 56 7.83 8.20 -5.88
C HIS A 56 6.36 7.96 -5.53
N ARG A 57 5.53 7.63 -6.53
CA ARG A 57 4.14 7.25 -6.28
C ARG A 57 4.04 6.02 -5.36
N ASP A 58 4.89 5.01 -5.55
CA ASP A 58 4.90 3.80 -4.73
C ASP A 58 5.36 4.08 -3.30
N GLU A 59 6.30 5.02 -3.09
CA GLU A 59 6.68 5.55 -1.77
C GLU A 59 5.49 6.24 -1.09
N LEU A 60 4.73 7.04 -1.83
CA LEU A 60 3.54 7.73 -1.32
C LEU A 60 2.44 6.73 -0.95
N ILE A 61 2.21 5.70 -1.77
CA ILE A 61 1.27 4.61 -1.44
C ILE A 61 1.66 3.97 -0.10
N ALA A 62 2.94 3.59 0.05
CA ALA A 62 3.41 2.97 1.28
C ALA A 62 3.22 3.90 2.48
N SER A 63 3.68 5.16 2.38
CA SER A 63 3.69 6.10 3.52
C SER A 63 2.30 6.52 4.01
N LEU A 64 1.29 6.49 3.14
CA LEU A 64 -0.10 6.81 3.48
C LEU A 64 -0.92 5.60 3.91
N SER A 65 -0.33 4.40 3.92
CA SER A 65 -1.04 3.17 4.29
C SER A 65 -0.88 2.85 5.78
N ASP A 66 -1.95 2.38 6.40
CA ASP A 66 -1.89 1.74 7.73
C ASP A 66 -1.31 0.31 7.63
N VAL A 67 -1.62 -0.37 6.53
CA VAL A 67 -1.19 -1.75 6.20
C VAL A 67 -1.05 -1.87 4.69
N VAL A 68 -0.03 -2.54 4.20
CA VAL A 68 0.13 -2.86 2.78
C VAL A 68 -0.24 -4.32 2.54
N VAL A 69 -1.26 -4.56 1.71
CA VAL A 69 -1.68 -5.91 1.33
C VAL A 69 -1.13 -6.27 -0.05
N VAL A 70 -0.30 -7.30 -0.11
CA VAL A 70 0.28 -7.81 -1.36
C VAL A 70 -0.41 -9.12 -1.74
N VAL A 71 -1.32 -9.05 -2.70
CA VAL A 71 -2.04 -10.24 -3.18
C VAL A 71 -1.08 -11.17 -3.90
N GLU A 72 -0.40 -10.66 -4.93
CA GLU A 72 0.52 -11.44 -5.75
C GLU A 72 1.73 -10.59 -6.15
N SER A 73 2.92 -11.17 -6.07
CA SER A 73 4.15 -10.49 -6.50
C SER A 73 5.26 -11.49 -6.80
N LYS A 74 6.05 -11.20 -7.81
CA LYS A 74 7.32 -11.88 -8.06
C LYS A 74 8.41 -11.35 -7.11
N SER A 75 9.54 -12.05 -7.05
CA SER A 75 10.71 -11.64 -6.26
C SER A 75 11.28 -10.27 -6.66
N LYS A 76 11.04 -9.83 -7.90
CA LYS A 76 11.42 -8.51 -8.43
C LYS A 76 10.22 -7.88 -9.14
N GLY A 77 9.80 -6.69 -8.71
CA GLY A 77 8.65 -6.00 -9.31
C GLY A 77 8.21 -4.75 -8.53
N GLY A 78 7.26 -4.00 -9.06
CA GLY A 78 6.74 -2.79 -8.43
C GLY A 78 6.14 -3.05 -7.06
N SER A 79 5.32 -4.10 -6.91
CA SER A 79 4.72 -4.46 -5.61
C SER A 79 5.75 -4.73 -4.52
N LYS A 80 6.93 -5.29 -4.90
CA LYS A 80 8.03 -5.48 -3.96
C LYS A 80 8.63 -4.13 -3.54
N TYR A 81 8.77 -3.19 -4.45
CA TYR A 81 9.28 -1.86 -4.12
C TYR A 81 8.37 -1.14 -3.11
N THR A 82 7.06 -1.12 -3.37
CA THR A 82 6.07 -0.56 -2.43
C THR A 82 6.17 -1.21 -1.04
N ALA A 83 6.32 -2.54 -0.99
CA ALA A 83 6.46 -3.24 0.28
C ALA A 83 7.80 -2.97 0.98
N ASP A 84 8.90 -2.82 0.25
CA ASP A 84 10.19 -2.44 0.81
C ASP A 84 10.13 -1.02 1.43
N GLU A 85 9.42 -0.08 0.78
CA GLU A 85 9.16 1.25 1.33
C GLU A 85 8.25 1.21 2.57
N ALA A 86 7.20 0.38 2.55
CA ALA A 86 6.36 0.15 3.73
C ALA A 86 7.19 -0.36 4.91
N LYS A 87 8.08 -1.33 4.68
CA LYS A 87 8.98 -1.87 5.71
C LYS A 87 9.92 -0.80 6.28
N LYS A 88 10.51 0.07 5.45
CA LYS A 88 11.33 1.20 5.91
C LYS A 88 10.55 2.14 6.83
N ASN A 89 9.29 2.36 6.51
CA ASN A 89 8.38 3.21 7.29
C ASN A 89 7.72 2.46 8.46
N LYS A 90 8.11 1.20 8.74
CA LYS A 90 7.53 0.34 9.78
C LYS A 90 6.03 0.07 9.61
N ILE A 91 5.55 0.11 8.39
CA ILE A 91 4.17 -0.19 8.04
C ILE A 91 4.05 -1.70 7.84
N PRO A 92 3.09 -2.38 8.49
CA PRO A 92 2.91 -3.81 8.37
C PRO A 92 2.57 -4.23 6.95
N ILE A 93 3.04 -5.42 6.56
CA ILE A 93 2.80 -6.01 5.25
C ILE A 93 2.06 -7.33 5.44
N ILE A 94 0.93 -7.48 4.76
CA ILE A 94 0.21 -8.75 4.65
C ILE A 94 0.46 -9.32 3.26
N LYS A 95 0.92 -10.56 3.18
CA LYS A 95 1.10 -11.29 1.93
C LYS A 95 0.06 -12.39 1.82
N CYS A 96 -0.83 -12.25 0.84
CA CYS A 96 -1.80 -13.31 0.55
C CYS A 96 -1.08 -14.55 -0.02
N LYS A 97 -1.47 -15.72 0.46
CA LYS A 97 -1.01 -16.98 -0.10
C LYS A 97 -1.58 -17.13 -1.50
N THR A 98 -0.73 -17.41 -2.46
CA THR A 98 -1.12 -17.59 -3.86
C THR A 98 -1.06 -19.09 -4.19
N GLU A 99 -2.18 -19.65 -4.63
CA GLU A 99 -2.23 -21.01 -5.18
C GLU A 99 -1.82 -20.94 -6.66
N THR A 100 -0.58 -21.29 -6.96
CA THR A 100 -0.01 -21.21 -8.31
C THR A 100 1.15 -22.16 -8.48
N ASP A 101 1.35 -22.64 -9.72
CA ASP A 101 2.52 -23.41 -10.12
C ASP A 101 3.65 -22.51 -10.69
N ASP A 102 3.47 -21.20 -10.78
CA ASP A 102 4.51 -20.26 -11.22
C ASP A 102 5.62 -20.17 -10.14
N SER A 103 6.76 -20.76 -10.45
CA SER A 103 7.93 -20.77 -9.56
C SER A 103 8.40 -19.38 -9.12
N LYS A 104 8.21 -18.35 -9.98
CA LYS A 104 8.59 -16.95 -9.66
C LYS A 104 7.64 -16.32 -8.64
N LEU A 105 6.36 -16.69 -8.67
CA LEU A 105 5.38 -16.24 -7.69
C LEU A 105 5.57 -16.95 -6.35
N ILE A 106 5.87 -18.24 -6.39
CA ILE A 106 6.22 -19.05 -5.19
C ILE A 106 7.47 -18.47 -4.53
N GLU A 107 8.52 -18.17 -5.31
CA GLU A 107 9.73 -17.54 -4.80
C GLU A 107 9.43 -16.16 -4.19
N GLY A 108 8.64 -15.33 -4.89
CA GLY A 108 8.20 -14.04 -4.40
C GLY A 108 7.50 -14.17 -3.05
N HIS A 109 6.54 -15.09 -2.92
CA HIS A 109 5.83 -15.34 -1.67
C HIS A 109 6.79 -15.68 -0.52
N LYS A 110 7.71 -16.63 -0.73
CA LYS A 110 8.72 -17.01 0.28
C LYS A 110 9.58 -15.84 0.72
N ILE A 111 9.97 -14.96 -0.20
CA ILE A 111 10.77 -13.77 0.12
C ILE A 111 9.97 -12.80 0.99
N PHE A 112 8.68 -12.56 0.73
CA PHE A 112 7.86 -11.69 1.56
C PHE A 112 7.73 -12.23 2.98
N ILE A 113 7.45 -13.51 3.15
CA ILE A 113 7.32 -14.14 4.48
C ILE A 113 8.65 -14.12 5.22
N ALA A 114 9.76 -14.47 4.57
CA ALA A 114 11.09 -14.40 5.17
C ALA A 114 11.50 -12.98 5.59
N ASN A 115 10.93 -11.95 4.96
CA ASN A 115 11.13 -10.54 5.31
C ASN A 115 10.18 -10.00 6.38
N GLY A 116 9.34 -10.86 6.98
CA GLY A 116 8.46 -10.52 8.09
C GLY A 116 7.07 -10.05 7.69
N ALA A 117 6.61 -10.35 6.47
CA ALA A 117 5.22 -10.15 6.11
C ALA A 117 4.33 -11.18 6.80
N TYR A 118 3.15 -10.76 7.24
CA TYR A 118 2.11 -11.66 7.77
C TYR A 118 1.47 -12.44 6.62
N GLU A 119 1.33 -13.76 6.77
CA GLU A 119 0.66 -14.58 5.77
C GLU A 119 -0.86 -14.57 5.99
N ALA A 120 -1.63 -14.39 4.92
CA ALA A 120 -3.07 -14.58 4.92
C ALA A 120 -3.47 -15.60 3.84
N THR A 121 -4.32 -16.55 4.21
CA THR A 121 -4.77 -17.63 3.31
C THR A 121 -6.20 -17.43 2.81
N SER A 122 -6.92 -16.45 3.37
CA SER A 122 -8.28 -16.10 2.96
C SER A 122 -8.53 -14.60 3.08
N PRO A 123 -9.56 -14.05 2.42
CA PRO A 123 -9.96 -12.66 2.57
C PRO A 123 -10.34 -12.30 4.03
N GLU A 124 -10.96 -13.22 4.76
CA GLU A 124 -11.35 -13.04 6.15
C GLU A 124 -10.12 -12.83 7.04
N GLN A 125 -9.08 -13.65 6.85
CA GLN A 125 -7.81 -13.47 7.56
C GLN A 125 -7.12 -12.13 7.23
N VAL A 126 -7.23 -11.63 6.00
CA VAL A 126 -6.73 -10.29 5.68
C VAL A 126 -7.43 -9.23 6.53
N ILE A 127 -8.76 -9.31 6.66
CA ILE A 127 -9.56 -8.36 7.45
C ILE A 127 -9.21 -8.45 8.94
N GLU A 128 -9.07 -9.67 9.48
CA GLU A 128 -8.65 -9.89 10.87
C GLU A 128 -7.29 -9.28 11.15
N LEU A 129 -6.29 -9.61 10.33
CA LEU A 129 -4.93 -9.06 10.46
C LEU A 129 -4.90 -7.53 10.35
N ILE A 130 -5.63 -6.94 9.40
CA ILE A 130 -5.74 -5.47 9.32
C ILE A 130 -6.28 -4.90 10.62
N SER A 131 -7.31 -5.49 11.19
CA SER A 131 -7.95 -5.03 12.41
C SER A 131 -7.03 -5.12 13.62
N GLU A 132 -6.23 -6.18 13.74
CA GLU A 132 -5.24 -6.38 14.79
C GLU A 132 -4.08 -5.40 14.67
N LEU A 133 -3.47 -5.31 13.49
CA LEU A 133 -2.31 -4.46 13.22
C LEU A 133 -2.64 -2.96 13.38
N LYS A 134 -3.85 -2.54 13.04
CA LYS A 134 -4.30 -1.15 13.28
C LYS A 134 -4.43 -0.86 14.79
N LYS A 135 -4.91 -1.80 15.58
CA LYS A 135 -5.00 -1.61 17.05
C LYS A 135 -3.61 -1.50 17.68
N GLU A 136 -2.67 -2.35 17.30
CA GLU A 136 -1.28 -2.29 17.78
C GLU A 136 -0.61 -0.96 17.44
N ASN A 137 -0.78 -0.46 16.21
CA ASN A 137 -0.22 0.82 15.80
C ASN A 137 -0.79 2.00 16.60
N ILE A 138 -2.11 2.02 16.86
CA ILE A 138 -2.75 3.07 17.66
C ILE A 138 -2.23 3.04 19.09
N THR A 139 -2.13 1.86 19.71
CA THR A 139 -1.60 1.71 21.08
C THR A 139 -0.17 2.19 21.16
N HIS A 140 0.69 1.78 20.25
CA HIS A 140 2.09 2.22 20.22
C HIS A 140 2.25 3.74 20.00
N PHE A 141 1.38 4.34 19.20
CA PHE A 141 1.38 5.80 19.00
C PHE A 141 0.95 6.53 20.26
N GLN A 142 -0.07 6.02 20.97
CA GLN A 142 -0.53 6.60 22.24
C GLN A 142 0.55 6.52 23.32
N GLU A 143 1.22 5.37 23.46
CA GLU A 143 2.33 5.20 24.40
C GLU A 143 3.44 6.23 24.15
N LYS A 144 3.83 6.48 22.90
CA LYS A 144 4.83 7.49 22.55
C LYS A 144 4.41 8.91 22.89
N ILE A 145 3.12 9.25 22.74
CA ILE A 145 2.59 10.56 23.14
C ILE A 145 2.67 10.70 24.65
N ASP A 146 2.26 9.68 25.39
CA ASP A 146 2.26 9.69 26.84
C ASP A 146 3.68 9.84 27.39
N ASP A 147 4.65 9.11 26.86
CA ASP A 147 6.07 9.23 27.20
C ASP A 147 6.62 10.62 26.90
N TYR A 148 6.27 11.22 25.77
CA TYR A 148 6.67 12.57 25.42
C TYR A 148 6.09 13.60 26.40
N ILE A 149 4.82 13.47 26.77
CA ILE A 149 4.15 14.38 27.72
C ILE A 149 4.81 14.27 29.11
N ILE A 150 5.11 13.04 29.56
CA ILE A 150 5.77 12.80 30.86
C ILE A 150 7.18 13.43 30.86
N SER A 151 7.93 13.25 29.76
CA SER A 151 9.29 13.80 29.62
C SER A 151 9.36 15.33 29.66
N LYS A 152 8.24 16.03 29.36
CA LYS A 152 8.15 17.51 29.38
C LYS A 152 7.64 18.06 30.69
N ARG A 153 7.14 17.23 31.63
CA ARG A 153 6.65 17.63 32.95
C ARG A 153 7.70 17.55 34.03
N ASN A 154 8.84 16.92 33.76
CA ASN A 154 10.04 16.86 34.60
C ASN A 154 11.10 17.84 34.09
#